data_e1452f9e5196100f22cafce1b17428db
#
_entry.id   e1452f9e5196100f22cafce1b17428db
#
_cell.length_a   1.000
_cell.length_b   1.000
_cell.length_c   1.000
_cell.angle_alpha   90.00
_cell.angle_beta   90.00
_cell.angle_gamma   90.00
#
_symmetry.space_group_name_H-M   'P 1'
#
loop_
_entity.id
_entity.type
_entity.pdbx_description
1 polymer ?
#
loop_
_entity_poly.entity_id
_entity_poly.type
_entity_poly.pdbx_seq_one_letter_code
_entity_poly.pdbx_strand_id
1 'polypeptide(L)'
;MIQKKRLVIFDLDNTILNGDSDYSMVNYLISKNILPESATEINSAYYQDYELGKLNFDDYTNFALSAYKGMSREQIDEIIHAFLNECIEPMINVFALKLIHGHQSDNDELMLASATNELIVDVIGKRLGFNNIIATKVYFKDGFCMSKFIPPAALGDGKLELVEQWCKKEGYDLNDSVFYSDSINDLPLL
;
A
#
# COMPACT_ATOMS: atom_id res chain seq x y z
N MET A 1 -6.99 23.26 -26.23
CA MET A 1 -6.31 22.91 -24.98
C MET A 1 -6.98 21.65 -24.47
N ILE A 2 -6.24 20.57 -24.29
CA ILE A 2 -6.77 19.35 -23.65
C ILE A 2 -6.99 19.73 -22.20
N GLN A 3 -8.24 19.68 -21.73
CA GLN A 3 -8.53 19.92 -20.32
C GLN A 3 -7.82 18.82 -19.51
N LYS A 4 -6.96 19.23 -18.58
CA LYS A 4 -6.22 18.30 -17.75
C LYS A 4 -7.20 17.62 -16.81
N LYS A 5 -7.05 16.29 -16.66
CA LYS A 5 -7.86 15.49 -15.73
C LYS A 5 -7.56 15.93 -14.29
N ARG A 6 -8.56 15.92 -13.43
CA ARG A 6 -8.36 16.10 -11.99
C ARG A 6 -7.68 14.85 -11.42
N LEU A 7 -6.69 15.02 -10.56
CA LEU A 7 -6.08 13.94 -9.83
C LEU A 7 -6.93 13.56 -8.63
N VAL A 8 -7.22 12.25 -8.49
CA VAL A 8 -7.92 11.70 -7.33
C VAL A 8 -7.07 10.60 -6.73
N ILE A 9 -6.69 10.80 -5.48
CA ILE A 9 -5.78 9.93 -4.74
C ILE A 9 -6.60 9.14 -3.72
N PHE A 10 -6.33 7.86 -3.61
CA PHE A 10 -6.90 6.98 -2.60
C PHE A 10 -5.80 6.37 -1.76
N ASP A 11 -5.96 6.37 -0.45
CA ASP A 11 -5.26 5.45 0.42
C ASP A 11 -5.88 4.05 0.32
N LEU A 12 -5.18 3.02 0.80
CA LEU A 12 -5.60 1.62 0.65
C LEU A 12 -6.27 1.10 1.92
N ASP A 13 -5.48 1.01 3.00
CA ASP A 13 -5.85 0.31 4.22
C ASP A 13 -6.88 1.13 5.00
N ASN A 14 -7.94 0.48 5.50
CA ASN A 14 -9.11 1.11 6.12
C ASN A 14 -9.83 2.21 5.27
N THR A 15 -9.37 2.45 4.05
CA THR A 15 -9.98 3.38 3.08
C THR A 15 -10.67 2.62 1.94
N ILE A 16 -9.91 1.95 1.08
CA ILE A 16 -10.46 1.06 0.04
C ILE A 16 -10.78 -0.31 0.62
N LEU A 17 -9.98 -0.77 1.57
CA LEU A 17 -10.17 -2.04 2.26
C LEU A 17 -10.86 -1.81 3.61
N ASN A 18 -11.68 -2.78 4.04
CA ASN A 18 -12.20 -2.86 5.40
C ASN A 18 -11.19 -3.59 6.29
N GLY A 19 -10.01 -2.99 6.49
CA GLY A 19 -8.92 -3.52 7.30
C GLY A 19 -7.55 -3.18 6.73
N ASP A 20 -6.50 -3.69 7.37
CA ASP A 20 -5.10 -3.45 7.07
C ASP A 20 -4.51 -4.62 6.28
N SER A 21 -3.99 -4.33 5.08
CA SER A 21 -3.46 -5.35 4.17
C SER A 21 -2.13 -5.92 4.63
N ASP A 22 -1.27 -5.09 5.25
CA ASP A 22 0.06 -5.52 5.71
C ASP A 22 -0.08 -6.42 6.95
N TYR A 23 -0.93 -6.01 7.92
CA TYR A 23 -1.26 -6.83 9.09
C TYR A 23 -1.88 -8.17 8.67
N SER A 24 -2.81 -8.14 7.70
CA SER A 24 -3.49 -9.33 7.17
C SER A 24 -2.52 -10.25 6.42
N MET A 25 -1.55 -9.69 5.69
CA MET A 25 -0.52 -10.47 5.00
C MET A 25 0.34 -11.25 5.99
N VAL A 26 0.81 -10.65 7.08
CA VAL A 26 1.59 -11.36 8.09
C VAL A 26 0.78 -12.53 8.67
N ASN A 27 -0.51 -12.31 9.00
CA ASN A 27 -1.37 -13.37 9.49
C ASN A 27 -1.59 -14.48 8.44
N TYR A 28 -1.72 -14.12 7.17
CA TYR A 28 -1.80 -15.06 6.08
C TYR A 28 -0.52 -15.92 5.98
N LEU A 29 0.65 -15.30 6.04
CA LEU A 29 1.94 -16.01 6.00
C LEU A 29 2.12 -16.98 7.19
N ILE A 30 1.61 -16.62 8.38
CA ILE A 30 1.57 -17.51 9.55
C ILE A 30 0.64 -18.69 9.26
N SER A 31 -0.55 -18.45 8.72
CA SER A 31 -1.53 -19.50 8.40
C SER A 31 -1.02 -20.51 7.36
N LYS A 32 -0.12 -20.07 6.49
CA LYS A 32 0.54 -20.92 5.48
C LYS A 32 1.86 -21.53 5.98
N ASN A 33 2.21 -21.36 7.26
CA ASN A 33 3.47 -21.82 7.86
C ASN A 33 4.75 -21.25 7.19
N ILE A 34 4.65 -20.10 6.54
CA ILE A 34 5.80 -19.35 5.99
C ILE A 34 6.46 -18.55 7.10
N LEU A 35 5.68 -17.98 8.02
CA LEU A 35 6.14 -17.41 9.27
C LEU A 35 5.75 -18.32 10.45
N PRO A 36 6.55 -18.33 11.53
CA PRO A 36 6.23 -19.12 12.73
C PRO A 36 5.03 -18.51 13.48
N GLU A 37 4.32 -19.35 14.24
CA GLU A 37 3.17 -18.92 15.07
C GLU A 37 3.53 -17.82 16.07
N SER A 38 4.76 -17.80 16.57
CA SER A 38 5.29 -16.74 17.46
C SER A 38 5.28 -15.35 16.82
N ALA A 39 5.18 -15.25 15.50
CA ALA A 39 5.03 -13.97 14.80
C ALA A 39 3.67 -13.30 15.05
N THR A 40 2.66 -14.03 15.53
CA THR A 40 1.31 -13.50 15.81
C THR A 40 1.34 -12.41 16.88
N GLU A 41 2.03 -12.66 17.99
CA GLU A 41 2.15 -11.69 19.10
C GLU A 41 2.92 -10.45 18.64
N ILE A 42 3.99 -10.64 17.86
CA ILE A 42 4.81 -9.56 17.32
C ILE A 42 3.99 -8.68 16.37
N ASN A 43 3.24 -9.29 15.46
CA ASN A 43 2.38 -8.58 14.52
C ASN A 43 1.32 -7.77 15.24
N SER A 44 0.67 -8.36 16.26
CA SER A 44 -0.34 -7.68 17.07
C SER A 44 0.24 -6.50 17.86
N ALA A 45 1.46 -6.61 18.38
CA ALA A 45 2.13 -5.52 19.08
C ALA A 45 2.44 -4.35 18.13
N TYR A 46 2.96 -4.63 16.93
CA TYR A 46 3.20 -3.59 15.92
C TYR A 46 1.91 -2.89 15.47
N TYR A 47 0.81 -3.65 15.32
CA TYR A 47 -0.48 -3.07 14.96
C TYR A 47 -1.00 -2.11 16.06
N GLN A 48 -0.86 -2.49 17.35
CA GLN A 48 -1.20 -1.62 18.46
C GLN A 48 -0.32 -0.35 18.50
N ASP A 49 0.98 -0.49 18.25
CA ASP A 49 1.88 0.66 18.17
C ASP A 49 1.51 1.60 17.02
N TYR A 50 1.06 1.05 15.89
CA TYR A 50 0.53 1.85 14.77
C TYR A 50 -0.70 2.65 15.16
N GLU A 51 -1.70 2.01 15.80
CA GLU A 51 -2.92 2.69 16.29
C GLU A 51 -2.61 3.79 17.32
N LEU A 52 -1.55 3.63 18.10
CA LEU A 52 -1.08 4.60 19.07
C LEU A 52 -0.16 5.69 18.48
N GLY A 53 0.18 5.63 17.21
CA GLY A 53 1.12 6.54 16.55
C GLY A 53 2.55 6.39 17.04
N LYS A 54 2.94 5.22 17.55
CA LYS A 54 4.26 4.91 18.13
C LYS A 54 5.07 3.93 17.30
N LEU A 55 4.53 3.49 16.17
CA LEU A 55 5.17 2.48 15.34
C LEU A 55 6.57 2.91 14.89
N ASN A 56 7.59 2.10 15.21
CA ASN A 56 8.86 2.17 14.50
C ASN A 56 8.70 1.51 13.13
N PHE A 57 8.57 2.33 12.10
CA PHE A 57 8.27 1.86 10.74
C PHE A 57 9.39 0.98 10.17
N ASP A 58 10.65 1.28 10.47
CA ASP A 58 11.80 0.50 9.99
C ASP A 58 11.79 -0.91 10.58
N ASP A 59 11.57 -1.02 11.89
CA ASP A 59 11.52 -2.31 12.59
C ASP A 59 10.34 -3.15 12.09
N TYR A 60 9.17 -2.52 11.96
CA TYR A 60 7.98 -3.18 11.42
C TYR A 60 8.20 -3.69 9.99
N THR A 61 8.71 -2.84 9.11
CA THR A 61 8.94 -3.21 7.71
C THR A 61 9.96 -4.34 7.57
N ASN A 62 11.03 -4.30 8.37
CA ASN A 62 12.01 -5.39 8.41
C ASN A 62 11.37 -6.70 8.88
N PHE A 63 10.47 -6.64 9.86
CA PHE A 63 9.71 -7.81 10.33
C PHE A 63 8.78 -8.33 9.24
N ALA A 64 7.91 -7.49 8.69
CA ALA A 64 6.92 -7.88 7.67
C ALA A 64 7.58 -8.44 6.40
N LEU A 65 8.71 -7.85 5.95
CA LEU A 65 9.45 -8.31 4.79
C LEU A 65 10.36 -9.52 5.08
N SER A 66 10.55 -9.92 6.35
CA SER A 66 11.45 -11.02 6.72
C SER A 66 11.08 -12.35 6.06
N ALA A 67 9.78 -12.58 5.85
CA ALA A 67 9.24 -13.77 5.19
C ALA A 67 9.74 -13.94 3.75
N TYR A 68 10.04 -12.84 3.08
CA TYR A 68 10.44 -12.83 1.66
C TYR A 68 11.94 -12.85 1.45
N LYS A 69 12.73 -12.91 2.52
CA LYS A 69 14.20 -12.87 2.44
C LYS A 69 14.75 -13.97 1.55
N GLY A 70 15.47 -13.55 0.50
CA GLY A 70 16.08 -14.49 -0.46
C GLY A 70 15.11 -15.11 -1.48
N MET A 71 13.84 -14.70 -1.50
CA MET A 71 12.89 -15.09 -2.53
C MET A 71 13.06 -14.24 -3.79
N SER A 72 12.84 -14.84 -4.95
CA SER A 72 12.72 -14.08 -6.21
C SER A 72 11.37 -13.35 -6.28
N ARG A 73 11.26 -12.40 -7.23
CA ARG A 73 9.99 -11.68 -7.44
C ARG A 73 8.86 -12.63 -7.80
N GLU A 74 9.11 -13.62 -8.66
CA GLU A 74 8.12 -14.60 -9.10
C GLU A 74 7.58 -15.43 -7.92
N GLN A 75 8.48 -15.88 -7.01
CA GLN A 75 8.06 -16.62 -5.82
C GLN A 75 7.17 -15.78 -4.90
N ILE A 76 7.49 -14.50 -4.73
CA ILE A 76 6.69 -13.58 -3.93
C ILE A 76 5.35 -13.31 -4.61
N ASP A 77 5.33 -13.08 -5.92
CA ASP A 77 4.11 -12.80 -6.68
C ASP A 77 3.10 -13.97 -6.58
N GLU A 78 3.54 -15.22 -6.56
CA GLU A 78 2.67 -16.38 -6.32
C GLU A 78 1.97 -16.31 -4.97
N ILE A 79 2.71 -15.96 -3.90
CA ILE A 79 2.17 -15.80 -2.55
C ILE A 79 1.17 -14.64 -2.51
N ILE A 80 1.52 -13.49 -3.10
CA ILE A 80 0.67 -12.29 -3.10
C ILE A 80 -0.63 -12.52 -3.89
N HIS A 81 -0.57 -13.21 -5.02
CA HIS A 81 -1.78 -13.53 -5.78
C HIS A 81 -2.72 -14.48 -5.03
N ALA A 82 -2.19 -15.46 -4.30
CA ALA A 82 -3.02 -16.30 -3.44
C ALA A 82 -3.64 -15.49 -2.29
N PHE A 83 -2.87 -14.62 -1.65
CA PHE A 83 -3.34 -13.71 -0.62
C PHE A 83 -4.43 -12.76 -1.14
N LEU A 84 -4.26 -12.19 -2.34
CA LEU A 84 -5.28 -11.33 -2.98
C LEU A 84 -6.63 -12.05 -3.02
N ASN A 85 -6.65 -13.28 -3.52
CA ASN A 85 -7.88 -14.04 -3.69
C ASN A 85 -8.51 -14.48 -2.37
N GLU A 86 -7.68 -14.94 -1.41
CA GLU A 86 -8.16 -15.51 -0.16
C GLU A 86 -8.53 -14.46 0.90
N CYS A 87 -7.78 -13.35 0.94
CA CYS A 87 -7.91 -12.36 2.02
C CYS A 87 -8.37 -10.98 1.53
N ILE A 88 -7.80 -10.45 0.45
CA ILE A 88 -8.07 -9.08 0.03
C ILE A 88 -9.43 -8.93 -0.64
N GLU A 89 -9.82 -9.84 -1.53
CA GLU A 89 -11.12 -9.73 -2.22
C GLU A 89 -12.30 -9.58 -1.24
N PRO A 90 -12.38 -10.35 -0.13
CA PRO A 90 -13.43 -10.16 0.88
C PRO A 90 -13.34 -8.84 1.65
N MET A 91 -12.16 -8.21 1.71
CA MET A 91 -11.94 -6.95 2.42
C MET A 91 -12.33 -5.73 1.61
N ILE A 92 -12.52 -5.84 0.29
CA ILE A 92 -12.79 -4.70 -0.58
C ILE A 92 -14.11 -4.03 -0.20
N ASN A 93 -14.06 -2.72 0.10
CA ASN A 93 -15.21 -1.92 0.46
C ASN A 93 -16.04 -1.57 -0.79
N VAL A 94 -17.28 -2.03 -0.84
CA VAL A 94 -18.17 -1.78 -1.99
C VAL A 94 -18.50 -0.30 -2.20
N PHE A 95 -18.45 0.53 -1.16
CA PHE A 95 -18.64 1.97 -1.28
C PHE A 95 -17.41 2.64 -1.89
N ALA A 96 -16.21 2.20 -1.52
CA ALA A 96 -14.98 2.66 -2.15
C ALA A 96 -14.92 2.28 -3.64
N LEU A 97 -15.36 1.06 -4.01
CA LEU A 97 -15.49 0.68 -5.42
C LEU A 97 -16.43 1.61 -6.20
N LYS A 98 -17.56 2.00 -5.59
CA LYS A 98 -18.49 2.95 -6.25
C LYS A 98 -17.85 4.31 -6.46
N LEU A 99 -17.07 4.81 -5.50
CA LEU A 99 -16.33 6.06 -5.64
C LEU A 99 -15.29 5.96 -6.75
N ILE A 100 -14.48 4.90 -6.76
CA ILE A 100 -13.48 4.64 -7.81
C ILE A 100 -14.15 4.65 -9.20
N HIS A 101 -15.24 3.90 -9.38
CA HIS A 101 -15.96 3.84 -10.65
C HIS A 101 -16.60 5.19 -11.03
N GLY A 102 -17.08 5.97 -10.04
CA GLY A 102 -17.60 7.31 -10.27
C GLY A 102 -16.52 8.22 -10.86
N HIS A 103 -15.36 8.30 -10.24
CA HIS A 103 -14.24 9.09 -10.71
C HIS A 103 -13.70 8.61 -12.08
N GLN A 104 -13.67 7.28 -12.31
CA GLN A 104 -13.34 6.74 -13.63
C GLN A 104 -14.33 7.21 -14.70
N SER A 105 -15.63 7.23 -14.37
CA SER A 105 -16.71 7.71 -15.29
C SER A 105 -16.59 9.21 -15.54
N ASP A 106 -16.14 9.99 -14.57
CA ASP A 106 -15.87 11.42 -14.69
C ASP A 106 -14.56 11.72 -15.43
N ASN A 107 -13.84 10.66 -15.86
CA ASN A 107 -12.55 10.75 -16.54
C ASN A 107 -11.44 11.39 -15.69
N ASP A 108 -11.54 11.30 -14.37
CA ASP A 108 -10.47 11.70 -13.44
C ASP A 108 -9.24 10.79 -13.58
N GLU A 109 -8.06 11.29 -13.20
CA GLU A 109 -6.84 10.48 -13.12
C GLU A 109 -6.73 9.90 -11.71
N LEU A 110 -6.67 8.56 -11.61
CA LEU A 110 -6.67 7.88 -10.33
C LEU A 110 -5.27 7.48 -9.90
N MET A 111 -4.97 7.70 -8.61
CA MET A 111 -3.75 7.25 -7.95
C MET A 111 -4.10 6.48 -6.68
N LEU A 112 -3.41 5.36 -6.46
CA LEU A 112 -3.36 4.65 -5.18
C LEU A 112 -2.07 5.04 -4.47
N ALA A 113 -2.15 5.53 -3.22
CA ALA A 113 -1.00 5.94 -2.42
C ALA A 113 -1.07 5.33 -1.02
N SER A 114 -0.27 4.30 -0.73
CA SER A 114 -0.31 3.56 0.54
C SER A 114 1.07 3.44 1.18
N ALA A 115 1.11 3.46 2.51
CA ALA A 115 2.32 3.19 3.29
C ALA A 115 2.80 1.74 3.17
N THR A 116 1.90 0.82 2.88
CA THR A 116 2.17 -0.60 2.68
C THR A 116 3.18 -0.82 1.54
N ASN A 117 3.91 -1.92 1.60
CA ASN A 117 4.96 -2.23 0.63
C ASN A 117 4.41 -2.53 -0.77
N GLU A 118 5.22 -2.20 -1.81
CA GLU A 118 4.84 -2.33 -3.22
C GLU A 118 4.48 -3.75 -3.66
N LEU A 119 4.97 -4.78 -2.96
CA LEU A 119 4.67 -6.17 -3.32
C LEU A 119 3.17 -6.45 -3.23
N ILE A 120 2.53 -5.90 -2.21
CA ILE A 120 1.10 -6.03 -1.94
C ILE A 120 0.31 -4.98 -2.74
N VAL A 121 0.70 -3.70 -2.63
CA VAL A 121 -0.06 -2.57 -3.17
C VAL A 121 -0.15 -2.61 -4.69
N ASP A 122 0.92 -2.99 -5.39
CA ASP A 122 0.93 -3.07 -6.85
C ASP A 122 -0.09 -4.10 -7.37
N VAL A 123 -0.21 -5.25 -6.69
CA VAL A 123 -1.14 -6.32 -7.10
C VAL A 123 -2.59 -5.89 -6.84
N ILE A 124 -2.85 -5.33 -5.66
CA ILE A 124 -4.19 -4.82 -5.29
C ILE A 124 -4.58 -3.65 -6.20
N GLY A 125 -3.70 -2.68 -6.39
CA GLY A 125 -3.96 -1.51 -7.22
C GLY A 125 -4.27 -1.87 -8.67
N LYS A 126 -3.50 -2.76 -9.27
CA LYS A 126 -3.77 -3.29 -10.62
C LYS A 126 -5.12 -4.01 -10.70
N ARG A 127 -5.45 -4.82 -9.69
CA ARG A 127 -6.74 -5.51 -9.59
C ARG A 127 -7.92 -4.53 -9.54
N LEU A 128 -7.73 -3.36 -8.89
CA LEU A 128 -8.74 -2.30 -8.76
C LEU A 128 -8.74 -1.31 -9.93
N GLY A 129 -7.82 -1.47 -10.90
CA GLY A 129 -7.75 -0.64 -12.10
C GLY A 129 -6.97 0.67 -11.93
N PHE A 130 -6.12 0.79 -10.91
CA PHE A 130 -5.20 1.92 -10.75
C PHE A 130 -3.99 1.77 -11.68
N ASN A 131 -3.69 2.82 -12.44
CA ASN A 131 -2.50 2.89 -13.28
C ASN A 131 -1.33 3.61 -12.57
N ASN A 132 -1.64 4.49 -11.60
CA ASN A 132 -0.67 5.25 -10.83
C ASN A 132 -0.67 4.72 -9.40
N ILE A 133 0.47 4.20 -8.96
CA ILE A 133 0.60 3.57 -7.64
C ILE A 133 1.86 4.13 -6.96
N ILE A 134 1.67 4.67 -5.76
CA ILE A 134 2.72 5.08 -4.83
C ILE A 134 2.67 4.12 -3.63
N ALA A 135 3.77 3.43 -3.37
CA ALA A 135 3.90 2.48 -2.28
C ALA A 135 5.34 2.44 -1.76
N THR A 136 5.55 1.95 -0.55
CA THR A 136 6.88 1.78 0.01
C THR A 136 7.67 0.76 -0.82
N LYS A 137 8.78 1.18 -1.42
CA LYS A 137 9.58 0.36 -2.33
C LYS A 137 10.41 -0.67 -1.58
N VAL A 138 10.50 -1.88 -2.11
CA VAL A 138 11.26 -2.99 -1.52
C VAL A 138 12.60 -3.17 -2.22
N TYR A 139 13.64 -3.37 -1.42
CA TYR A 139 14.99 -3.52 -1.95
C TYR A 139 15.26 -4.96 -2.40
N PHE A 140 15.60 -5.10 -3.69
CA PHE A 140 16.08 -6.35 -4.30
C PHE A 140 17.55 -6.21 -4.68
N LYS A 141 18.31 -7.29 -4.48
CA LYS A 141 19.70 -7.41 -4.94
C LYS A 141 19.82 -8.71 -5.74
N ASP A 142 20.39 -8.61 -6.94
CA ASP A 142 20.58 -9.75 -7.86
C ASP A 142 19.28 -10.56 -8.11
N GLY A 143 18.12 -9.89 -8.10
CA GLY A 143 16.80 -10.48 -8.29
C GLY A 143 16.15 -11.06 -7.02
N PHE A 144 16.81 -10.98 -5.87
CA PHE A 144 16.31 -11.53 -4.60
C PHE A 144 15.95 -10.43 -3.59
N CYS A 145 14.85 -10.63 -2.86
CA CYS A 145 14.38 -9.73 -1.82
C CYS A 145 15.36 -9.69 -0.64
N MET A 146 15.72 -8.49 -0.20
CA MET A 146 16.67 -8.27 0.89
C MET A 146 16.00 -7.93 2.22
N SER A 147 14.66 -8.06 2.33
CA SER A 147 13.87 -7.73 3.52
C SER A 147 14.08 -6.30 4.03
N LYS A 148 14.23 -5.35 3.12
CA LYS A 148 14.42 -3.93 3.42
C LYS A 148 13.62 -3.10 2.44
N PHE A 149 13.18 -1.93 2.89
CA PHE A 149 12.60 -0.94 1.98
C PHE A 149 13.65 0.05 1.46
N ILE A 150 13.29 0.78 0.42
CA ILE A 150 14.09 1.86 -0.16
C ILE A 150 13.48 3.18 0.29
N PRO A 151 14.19 4.04 1.06
CA PRO A 151 13.68 5.35 1.46
C PRO A 151 13.43 6.29 0.26
N PRO A 152 12.47 7.21 0.38
CA PRO A 152 11.56 7.38 1.51
C PRO A 152 10.45 6.32 1.53
N ALA A 153 9.97 5.95 2.73
CA ALA A 153 8.74 5.19 2.86
C ALA A 153 7.54 6.05 2.45
N ALA A 154 6.51 5.43 1.87
CA ALA A 154 5.28 6.13 1.48
C ALA A 154 4.34 6.41 2.68
N LEU A 155 4.90 6.95 3.78
CA LEU A 155 4.21 7.26 5.03
C LEU A 155 4.45 8.72 5.43
N GLY A 156 3.41 9.44 5.82
CA GLY A 156 3.51 10.82 6.28
C GLY A 156 4.16 11.74 5.24
N ASP A 157 5.19 12.47 5.65
CA ASP A 157 5.94 13.38 4.77
C ASP A 157 6.56 12.63 3.58
N GLY A 158 6.95 11.38 3.74
CA GLY A 158 7.48 10.56 2.64
C GLY A 158 6.41 10.23 1.59
N LYS A 159 5.16 10.02 1.99
CA LYS A 159 4.03 9.85 1.04
C LYS A 159 3.83 11.14 0.26
N LEU A 160 3.79 12.30 0.94
CA LEU A 160 3.69 13.61 0.29
C LEU A 160 4.82 13.81 -0.73
N GLU A 161 6.08 13.61 -0.31
CA GLU A 161 7.24 13.76 -1.20
C GLU A 161 7.12 12.92 -2.48
N LEU A 162 6.75 11.65 -2.35
CA LEU A 162 6.61 10.74 -3.49
C LEU A 162 5.48 11.17 -4.43
N VAL A 163 4.35 11.60 -3.88
CA VAL A 163 3.21 12.11 -4.67
C VAL A 163 3.57 13.41 -5.38
N GLU A 164 4.23 14.36 -4.70
CA GLU A 164 4.71 15.61 -5.31
C GLU A 164 5.69 15.37 -6.46
N GLN A 165 6.64 14.44 -6.27
CA GLN A 165 7.57 14.05 -7.32
C GLN A 165 6.85 13.51 -8.55
N TRP A 166 5.85 12.64 -8.34
CA TRP A 166 5.01 12.13 -9.41
C TRP A 166 4.20 13.25 -10.08
N CYS A 167 3.54 14.09 -9.31
CA CYS A 167 2.76 15.24 -9.81
C CYS A 167 3.62 16.18 -10.66
N LYS A 168 4.82 16.51 -10.20
CA LYS A 168 5.76 17.35 -10.93
C LYS A 168 6.19 16.72 -12.26
N LYS A 169 6.44 15.41 -12.28
CA LYS A 169 6.83 14.67 -13.47
C LYS A 169 5.70 14.58 -14.50
N GLU A 170 4.50 14.25 -14.06
CA GLU A 170 3.32 14.08 -14.92
C GLU A 170 2.56 15.40 -15.13
N GLY A 171 3.00 16.46 -14.42
CA GLY A 171 2.53 17.84 -14.54
C GLY A 171 1.14 18.02 -13.89
N TYR A 172 0.77 17.35 -12.83
CA TYR A 172 -0.44 17.58 -12.02
C TYR A 172 -0.18 18.63 -10.94
N ASP A 173 -1.26 19.29 -10.47
CA ASP A 173 -1.24 20.20 -9.34
C ASP A 173 -2.04 19.58 -8.19
N LEU A 174 -1.39 19.43 -7.03
CA LEU A 174 -2.05 18.86 -5.85
C LEU A 174 -3.17 19.77 -5.30
N ASN A 175 -3.09 21.09 -5.52
CA ASN A 175 -4.14 22.00 -5.07
C ASN A 175 -5.50 21.74 -5.75
N ASP A 176 -5.50 21.12 -6.93
CA ASP A 176 -6.71 20.74 -7.68
C ASP A 176 -7.06 19.26 -7.51
N SER A 177 -6.42 18.56 -6.56
CA SER A 177 -6.64 17.13 -6.31
C SER A 177 -7.69 16.86 -5.24
N VAL A 178 -8.12 15.60 -5.16
CA VAL A 178 -8.93 15.05 -4.07
C VAL A 178 -8.20 13.89 -3.48
N PHE A 179 -8.17 13.79 -2.15
CA PHE A 179 -7.57 12.66 -1.45
C PHE A 179 -8.58 12.02 -0.49
N TYR A 180 -8.72 10.71 -0.56
CA TYR A 180 -9.51 9.88 0.35
C TYR A 180 -8.57 9.08 1.24
N SER A 181 -8.64 9.31 2.55
CA SER A 181 -7.85 8.60 3.57
C SER A 181 -8.62 8.57 4.88
N ASP A 182 -8.39 7.53 5.68
CA ASP A 182 -8.84 7.39 7.07
C ASP A 182 -7.78 7.82 8.09
N SER A 183 -6.53 8.00 7.66
CA SER A 183 -5.36 8.10 8.55
C SER A 183 -4.92 9.52 8.83
N ILE A 184 -4.67 9.81 10.12
CA ILE A 184 -4.03 11.06 10.54
C ILE A 184 -2.58 11.18 10.03
N ASN A 185 -1.94 10.06 9.69
CA ASN A 185 -0.60 10.05 9.11
C ASN A 185 -0.56 10.68 7.71
N ASP A 186 -1.72 10.81 7.06
CA ASP A 186 -1.85 11.39 5.73
C ASP A 186 -2.15 12.91 5.74
N LEU A 187 -2.22 13.53 6.94
CA LEU A 187 -2.40 14.99 7.06
C LEU A 187 -1.46 15.83 6.20
N PRO A 188 -0.16 15.46 6.00
CA PRO A 188 0.71 16.24 5.13
C PRO A 188 0.23 16.31 3.68
N LEU A 189 -0.57 15.34 3.22
CA LEU A 189 -1.10 15.26 1.86
C LEU A 189 -2.54 15.81 1.75
N LEU A 190 -3.26 15.98 2.87
CA LEU A 190 -4.58 16.58 2.96
C LEU A 190 -4.49 18.10 3.02
#